data_202201321a745a8c5299447559e5dbe0
#
_entry.id   202201321a745a8c5299447559e5dbe0
#
_cell.length_a   1.000
_cell.length_b   1.000
_cell.length_c   1.000
_cell.angle_alpha   90.00
_cell.angle_beta   90.00
_cell.angle_gamma   90.00
#
_symmetry.space_group_name_H-M   'P 1'
#
loop_
_entity.id
_entity.type
_entity.pdbx_description
1 polymer ?
#
loop_
_entity_poly.entity_id
_entity_poly.type
_entity_poly.pdbx_seq_one_letter_code
_entity_poly.pdbx_strand_id
1 'polypeptide(L)'
;MTADDVLRAIEAQAFTHGFPIIGPGRGAYLDELVAQYKPKKVLEIGTLVGYSAIRMGRLLPRGGRITCIDKDPAYVEIAKSNIAKAWLTERIEVLTGDAVRVIPKLSGQFDMVFIDAEKRRYLDYLRACERLLHPGSIVVADNVKVHAAEMADYLDHVRNSGLYISTYREERFSGNASSDAIETSIRK
;
A
#
# COMPACT_ATOMS: atom_id res chain seq x y z
N MET A 1 14.84 -9.00 -16.81
CA MET A 1 14.84 -7.76 -15.99
C MET A 1 14.45 -8.20 -14.59
N THR A 2 15.19 -7.82 -13.55
CA THR A 2 14.82 -8.15 -12.17
C THR A 2 13.73 -7.20 -11.65
N ALA A 3 13.06 -7.54 -10.54
CA ALA A 3 12.10 -6.62 -9.91
C ALA A 3 12.76 -5.28 -9.54
N ASP A 4 14.02 -5.31 -9.08
CA ASP A 4 14.76 -4.09 -8.75
C ASP A 4 15.10 -3.23 -9.99
N ASP A 5 15.31 -3.85 -11.16
CA ASP A 5 15.48 -3.10 -12.42
C ASP A 5 14.18 -2.38 -12.81
N VAL A 6 13.04 -3.04 -12.62
CA VAL A 6 11.72 -2.43 -12.88
C VAL A 6 11.45 -1.28 -11.92
N LEU A 7 11.76 -1.45 -10.62
CA LEU A 7 11.60 -0.39 -9.62
C LEU A 7 12.43 0.84 -9.97
N ARG A 8 13.72 0.67 -10.31
CA ARG A 8 14.58 1.78 -10.76
C ARG A 8 14.03 2.49 -12.01
N ALA A 9 13.49 1.73 -12.97
CA ALA A 9 12.89 2.31 -14.16
C ALA A 9 11.62 3.12 -13.84
N ILE A 10 10.77 2.65 -12.91
CA ILE A 10 9.59 3.39 -12.44
C ILE A 10 10.02 4.66 -11.68
N GLU A 11 11.04 4.60 -10.83
CA GLU A 11 11.58 5.77 -10.11
C GLU A 11 12.08 6.85 -11.07
N ALA A 12 12.83 6.48 -12.11
CA ALA A 12 13.28 7.40 -13.15
C ALA A 12 12.12 8.05 -13.91
N GLN A 13 11.08 7.28 -14.26
CA GLN A 13 9.87 7.79 -14.89
C GLN A 13 9.07 8.70 -13.96
N ALA A 14 8.94 8.33 -12.68
CA ALA A 14 8.25 9.14 -11.68
C ALA A 14 8.91 10.51 -11.52
N PHE A 15 10.24 10.58 -11.50
CA PHE A 15 10.99 11.83 -11.47
C PHE A 15 10.70 12.71 -12.70
N THR A 16 10.64 12.09 -13.90
CA THR A 16 10.45 12.82 -15.17
C THR A 16 9.00 13.26 -15.40
N HIS A 17 8.03 12.44 -15.02
CA HIS A 17 6.60 12.66 -15.31
C HIS A 17 5.77 13.06 -14.09
N GLY A 18 6.39 13.15 -12.90
CA GLY A 18 5.70 13.56 -11.67
C GLY A 18 4.72 12.52 -11.12
N PHE A 19 4.94 11.21 -11.35
CA PHE A 19 4.08 10.19 -10.73
C PHE A 19 4.25 10.19 -9.21
N PRO A 20 3.15 10.26 -8.43
CA PRO A 20 3.20 10.30 -6.97
C PRO A 20 3.39 8.90 -6.38
N ILE A 21 4.52 8.24 -6.67
CA ILE A 21 4.88 6.98 -6.02
C ILE A 21 5.37 7.22 -4.58
N ILE A 22 5.24 6.20 -3.72
CA ILE A 22 5.76 6.26 -2.34
C ILE A 22 7.27 6.57 -2.29
N GLY A 23 7.99 6.23 -3.34
CA GLY A 23 9.42 6.47 -3.50
C GLY A 23 10.32 5.53 -2.68
N PRO A 24 11.66 5.62 -2.87
CA PRO A 24 12.60 4.69 -2.26
C PRO A 24 12.68 4.82 -0.73
N GLY A 25 12.54 6.02 -0.16
CA GLY A 25 12.66 6.24 1.29
C GLY A 25 11.54 5.53 2.07
N ARG A 26 10.29 5.99 1.93
CA ARG A 26 9.14 5.33 2.59
C ARG A 26 8.92 3.90 2.10
N GLY A 27 9.26 3.63 0.82
CA GLY A 27 9.26 2.28 0.27
C GLY A 27 10.22 1.32 0.99
N ALA A 28 11.38 1.79 1.49
CA ALA A 28 12.28 0.97 2.30
C ALA A 28 11.62 0.56 3.64
N TYR A 29 10.87 1.48 4.26
CA TYR A 29 10.11 1.11 5.47
C TYR A 29 8.99 0.11 5.16
N LEU A 30 8.31 0.23 4.02
CA LEU A 30 7.34 -0.78 3.59
C LEU A 30 8.00 -2.15 3.41
N ASP A 31 9.22 -2.20 2.86
CA ASP A 31 10.03 -3.42 2.74
C ASP A 31 10.35 -4.03 4.13
N GLU A 32 10.74 -3.19 5.11
CA GLU A 32 10.99 -3.61 6.51
C GLU A 32 9.73 -4.25 7.12
N LEU A 33 8.55 -3.63 6.93
CA LEU A 33 7.29 -4.18 7.43
C LEU A 33 6.97 -5.54 6.81
N VAL A 34 7.13 -5.70 5.49
CA VAL A 34 6.93 -7.00 4.82
C VAL A 34 7.90 -8.05 5.35
N ALA A 35 9.17 -7.70 5.55
CA ALA A 35 10.19 -8.61 6.09
C ALA A 35 9.91 -9.01 7.55
N GLN A 36 9.41 -8.08 8.36
CA GLN A 36 9.09 -8.29 9.78
C GLN A 36 7.84 -9.16 9.96
N TYR A 37 6.73 -8.77 9.33
CA TYR A 37 5.42 -9.41 9.52
C TYR A 37 5.18 -10.61 8.61
N LYS A 38 5.94 -10.74 7.50
CA LYS A 38 5.89 -11.86 6.54
C LYS A 38 4.46 -12.18 6.07
N PRO A 39 3.68 -11.17 5.65
CA PRO A 39 2.30 -11.36 5.28
C PRO A 39 2.18 -12.33 4.09
N LYS A 40 1.21 -13.24 4.13
CA LYS A 40 0.89 -14.14 3.01
C LYS A 40 -0.17 -13.56 2.09
N LYS A 41 -1.11 -12.79 2.65
CA LYS A 41 -2.16 -12.14 1.88
C LYS A 41 -2.14 -10.64 2.15
N VAL A 42 -1.87 -9.86 1.10
CA VAL A 42 -1.81 -8.40 1.14
C VAL A 42 -2.92 -7.82 0.28
N LEU A 43 -3.59 -6.78 0.77
CA LEU A 43 -4.49 -5.93 -0.01
C LEU A 43 -3.84 -4.56 -0.16
N GLU A 44 -3.74 -4.06 -1.38
CA GLU A 44 -3.28 -2.71 -1.68
C GLU A 44 -4.42 -1.88 -2.25
N ILE A 45 -4.60 -0.68 -1.73
CA ILE A 45 -5.61 0.30 -2.16
C ILE A 45 -4.89 1.53 -2.71
N GLY A 46 -4.98 1.73 -4.02
CA GLY A 46 -4.20 2.70 -4.77
C GLY A 46 -2.89 2.08 -5.26
N THR A 47 -2.88 1.60 -6.50
CA THR A 47 -1.74 0.87 -7.11
C THR A 47 -0.94 1.74 -8.05
N LEU A 48 -1.59 2.75 -8.65
CA LEU A 48 -1.00 3.63 -9.64
C LEU A 48 -0.25 2.82 -10.72
N VAL A 49 1.06 2.92 -10.77
CA VAL A 49 1.91 2.22 -11.76
C VAL A 49 2.50 0.89 -11.24
N GLY A 50 2.08 0.41 -10.06
CA GLY A 50 2.49 -0.87 -9.47
C GLY A 50 3.78 -0.84 -8.67
N TYR A 51 4.30 0.33 -8.32
CA TYR A 51 5.59 0.45 -7.63
C TYR A 51 5.61 -0.23 -6.26
N SER A 52 4.68 0.14 -5.37
CA SER A 52 4.54 -0.46 -4.02
C SER A 52 4.17 -1.95 -4.08
N ALA A 53 3.30 -2.33 -5.02
CA ALA A 53 2.96 -3.73 -5.26
C ALA A 53 4.19 -4.58 -5.60
N ILE A 54 5.07 -4.10 -6.51
CA ILE A 54 6.31 -4.79 -6.87
C ILE A 54 7.28 -4.82 -5.70
N ARG A 55 7.40 -3.72 -4.92
CA ARG A 55 8.24 -3.67 -3.71
C ARG A 55 7.82 -4.76 -2.72
N MET A 56 6.55 -4.81 -2.38
CA MET A 56 6.02 -5.83 -1.47
C MET A 56 6.14 -7.24 -2.07
N GLY A 57 5.70 -7.41 -3.33
CA GLY A 57 5.59 -8.71 -3.98
C GLY A 57 6.90 -9.48 -4.09
N ARG A 58 8.06 -8.77 -4.28
CA ARG A 58 9.38 -9.40 -4.35
C ARG A 58 9.84 -9.97 -3.00
N LEU A 59 9.28 -9.46 -1.89
CA LEU A 59 9.67 -9.83 -0.51
C LEU A 59 8.69 -10.80 0.16
N LEU A 60 7.51 -11.03 -0.43
CA LEU A 60 6.54 -11.95 0.16
C LEU A 60 7.11 -13.36 0.34
N PRO A 61 6.71 -14.06 1.40
CA PRO A 61 7.06 -15.46 1.59
C PRO A 61 6.54 -16.34 0.45
N ARG A 62 7.02 -17.58 0.36
CA ARG A 62 6.55 -18.55 -0.63
C ARG A 62 5.02 -18.72 -0.52
N GLY A 63 4.34 -18.59 -1.66
CA GLY A 63 2.87 -18.65 -1.75
C GLY A 63 2.16 -17.37 -1.35
N GLY A 64 2.92 -16.31 -0.99
CA GLY A 64 2.35 -14.99 -0.71
C GLY A 64 1.76 -14.33 -1.96
N ARG A 65 0.65 -13.60 -1.78
CA ARG A 65 -0.10 -12.93 -2.85
C ARG A 65 -0.53 -11.53 -2.44
N ILE A 66 -0.64 -10.66 -3.45
CA ILE A 66 -1.18 -9.30 -3.30
C ILE A 66 -2.39 -9.16 -4.21
N THR A 67 -3.47 -8.62 -3.67
CA THR A 67 -4.60 -8.10 -4.45
C THR A 67 -4.52 -6.58 -4.41
N CYS A 68 -4.35 -5.97 -5.57
CA CYS A 68 -4.29 -4.53 -5.72
C CYS A 68 -5.60 -3.99 -6.29
N ILE A 69 -6.00 -2.80 -5.89
CA ILE A 69 -7.20 -2.13 -6.41
C ILE A 69 -6.81 -0.72 -6.83
N ASP A 70 -7.14 -0.35 -8.07
CA ASP A 70 -7.07 1.03 -8.54
C ASP A 70 -8.31 1.38 -9.36
N LYS A 71 -8.76 2.64 -9.23
CA LYS A 71 -9.97 3.12 -9.93
C LYS A 71 -9.71 3.48 -11.40
N ASP A 72 -8.47 3.80 -11.74
CA ASP A 72 -8.09 4.25 -13.07
C ASP A 72 -7.64 3.07 -13.94
N PRO A 73 -8.41 2.69 -15.00
CA PRO A 73 -8.05 1.57 -15.85
C PRO A 73 -6.73 1.80 -16.61
N ALA A 74 -6.32 3.04 -16.89
CA ALA A 74 -5.06 3.31 -17.54
C ALA A 74 -3.87 2.99 -16.63
N TYR A 75 -3.95 3.37 -15.35
CA TYR A 75 -2.93 2.99 -14.37
C TYR A 75 -2.91 1.48 -14.10
N VAL A 76 -4.08 0.83 -14.07
CA VAL A 76 -4.16 -0.63 -13.92
C VAL A 76 -3.39 -1.35 -15.04
N GLU A 77 -3.51 -0.93 -16.29
CA GLU A 77 -2.78 -1.55 -17.40
C GLU A 77 -1.26 -1.28 -17.31
N ILE A 78 -0.85 -0.08 -16.90
CA ILE A 78 0.56 0.23 -16.65
C ILE A 78 1.10 -0.64 -15.50
N ALA A 79 0.37 -0.77 -14.40
CA ALA A 79 0.74 -1.60 -13.26
C ALA A 79 0.91 -3.06 -13.66
N LYS A 80 -0.06 -3.65 -14.39
CA LYS A 80 0.03 -5.01 -14.91
C LYS A 80 1.25 -5.22 -15.80
N SER A 81 1.54 -4.26 -16.68
CA SER A 81 2.75 -4.32 -17.53
C SER A 81 4.03 -4.33 -16.70
N ASN A 82 4.14 -3.46 -15.70
CA ASN A 82 5.30 -3.39 -14.82
C ASN A 82 5.46 -4.65 -13.96
N ILE A 83 4.35 -5.17 -13.41
CA ILE A 83 4.30 -6.42 -12.64
C ILE A 83 4.76 -7.60 -13.51
N ALA A 84 4.33 -7.65 -14.78
CA ALA A 84 4.77 -8.68 -15.72
C ALA A 84 6.28 -8.60 -16.00
N LYS A 85 6.82 -7.40 -16.23
CA LYS A 85 8.27 -7.18 -16.40
C LYS A 85 9.08 -7.60 -15.18
N ALA A 86 8.50 -7.47 -13.98
CA ALA A 86 9.10 -7.89 -12.72
C ALA A 86 8.94 -9.40 -12.43
N TRP A 87 8.30 -10.17 -13.30
CA TRP A 87 8.01 -11.62 -13.15
C TRP A 87 7.16 -11.93 -11.90
N LEU A 88 6.22 -11.04 -11.56
CA LEU A 88 5.38 -11.15 -10.35
C LEU A 88 3.89 -11.40 -10.64
N THR A 89 3.51 -11.72 -11.88
CA THR A 89 2.11 -11.95 -12.28
C THR A 89 1.42 -13.08 -11.51
N GLU A 90 2.18 -14.10 -11.09
CA GLU A 90 1.65 -15.20 -10.29
C GLU A 90 1.40 -14.80 -8.82
N ARG A 91 1.90 -13.65 -8.38
CA ARG A 91 1.81 -13.17 -7.00
C ARG A 91 0.94 -11.95 -6.83
N ILE A 92 0.78 -11.13 -7.88
CA ILE A 92 0.12 -9.84 -7.83
C ILE A 92 -1.01 -9.80 -8.84
N GLU A 93 -2.23 -9.65 -8.33
CA GLU A 93 -3.43 -9.40 -9.10
C GLU A 93 -3.81 -7.93 -8.99
N VAL A 94 -4.24 -7.30 -10.09
CA VAL A 94 -4.71 -5.90 -10.10
C VAL A 94 -6.16 -5.85 -10.59
N LEU A 95 -7.04 -5.36 -9.73
CA LEU A 95 -8.47 -5.18 -9.96
C LEU A 95 -8.77 -3.72 -10.28
N THR A 96 -9.58 -3.48 -11.31
CA THR A 96 -10.06 -2.14 -11.65
C THR A 96 -11.35 -1.82 -10.92
N GLY A 97 -11.41 -0.68 -10.23
CA GLY A 97 -12.65 -0.19 -9.64
C GLY A 97 -12.46 0.66 -8.39
N ASP A 98 -13.55 1.23 -7.92
CA ASP A 98 -13.60 1.93 -6.63
C ASP A 98 -13.42 0.92 -5.49
N ALA A 99 -12.39 1.11 -4.65
CA ALA A 99 -12.04 0.18 -3.59
C ALA A 99 -13.21 -0.09 -2.63
N VAL A 100 -14.01 0.94 -2.26
CA VAL A 100 -15.18 0.74 -1.38
C VAL A 100 -16.24 -0.18 -2.02
N ARG A 101 -16.29 -0.28 -3.35
CA ARG A 101 -17.20 -1.16 -4.07
C ARG A 101 -16.60 -2.53 -4.40
N VAL A 102 -15.27 -2.61 -4.51
CA VAL A 102 -14.55 -3.85 -4.82
C VAL A 102 -14.31 -4.67 -3.57
N ILE A 103 -13.83 -4.07 -2.46
CA ILE A 103 -13.49 -4.75 -1.21
C ILE A 103 -14.64 -5.61 -0.66
N PRO A 104 -15.93 -5.18 -0.67
CA PRO A 104 -17.03 -6.03 -0.20
C PRO A 104 -17.21 -7.36 -0.95
N LYS A 105 -16.68 -7.47 -2.17
CA LYS A 105 -16.76 -8.67 -3.00
C LYS A 105 -15.57 -9.63 -2.75
N LEU A 106 -14.53 -9.18 -2.05
CA LEU A 106 -13.40 -10.01 -1.68
C LEU A 106 -13.76 -10.97 -0.56
N SER A 107 -13.08 -12.11 -0.51
CA SER A 107 -13.26 -13.14 0.50
C SER A 107 -11.95 -13.56 1.16
N GLY A 108 -12.07 -14.18 2.32
CA GLY A 108 -10.92 -14.59 3.14
C GLY A 108 -10.37 -13.43 3.97
N GLN A 109 -9.25 -13.66 4.64
CA GLN A 109 -8.61 -12.69 5.50
C GLN A 109 -7.29 -12.21 4.89
N PHE A 110 -6.92 -10.97 5.19
CA PHE A 110 -5.66 -10.37 4.80
C PHE A 110 -4.78 -10.14 6.04
N ASP A 111 -3.49 -10.47 5.91
CA ASP A 111 -2.49 -10.25 6.95
C ASP A 111 -2.02 -8.78 6.96
N MET A 112 -2.09 -8.13 5.80
CA MET A 112 -1.66 -6.75 5.63
C MET A 112 -2.60 -6.01 4.66
N VAL A 113 -2.95 -4.77 5.01
CA VAL A 113 -3.62 -3.81 4.11
C VAL A 113 -2.70 -2.60 3.96
N PHE A 114 -2.37 -2.22 2.74
CA PHE A 114 -1.66 -0.99 2.43
C PHE A 114 -2.60 0.02 1.77
N ILE A 115 -2.70 1.23 2.32
CA ILE A 115 -3.60 2.29 1.85
C ILE A 115 -2.76 3.48 1.38
N ASP A 116 -2.78 3.74 0.08
CA ASP A 116 -2.16 4.91 -0.56
C ASP A 116 -3.02 5.39 -1.74
N ALA A 117 -4.21 5.89 -1.42
CA ALA A 117 -5.22 6.33 -2.39
C ALA A 117 -5.75 7.74 -2.06
N GLU A 118 -7.04 7.98 -2.27
CA GLU A 118 -7.69 9.26 -1.97
C GLU A 118 -7.78 9.51 -0.45
N LYS A 119 -7.09 10.54 0.03
CA LYS A 119 -6.81 10.74 1.47
C LYS A 119 -8.07 10.90 2.32
N ARG A 120 -9.08 11.62 1.83
CA ARG A 120 -10.37 11.82 2.51
C ARG A 120 -11.22 10.56 2.66
N ARG A 121 -10.81 9.46 2.04
CA ARG A 121 -11.54 8.18 2.05
C ARG A 121 -10.82 7.05 2.81
N TYR A 122 -9.73 7.38 3.53
CA TYR A 122 -8.95 6.35 4.24
C TYR A 122 -9.80 5.60 5.27
N LEU A 123 -10.67 6.28 6.00
CA LEU A 123 -11.58 5.61 6.94
C LEU A 123 -12.61 4.72 6.23
N ASP A 124 -13.13 5.15 5.07
CA ASP A 124 -14.06 4.32 4.28
C ASP A 124 -13.37 3.03 3.79
N TYR A 125 -12.13 3.15 3.32
CA TYR A 125 -11.32 2.00 2.90
C TYR A 125 -11.06 1.05 4.07
N LEU A 126 -10.65 1.59 5.23
CA LEU A 126 -10.41 0.78 6.43
C LEU A 126 -11.67 0.04 6.86
N ARG A 127 -12.81 0.73 6.99
CA ARG A 127 -14.10 0.12 7.38
C ARG A 127 -14.53 -0.98 6.42
N ALA A 128 -14.33 -0.80 5.12
CA ALA A 128 -14.60 -1.85 4.14
C ALA A 128 -13.71 -3.08 4.34
N CYS A 129 -12.45 -2.87 4.81
CA CYS A 129 -11.48 -3.94 5.06
C CYS A 129 -11.68 -4.65 6.41
N GLU A 130 -12.26 -4.01 7.44
CA GLU A 130 -12.25 -4.51 8.83
C GLU A 130 -12.78 -5.94 8.97
N ARG A 131 -13.79 -6.32 8.19
CA ARG A 131 -14.31 -7.70 8.17
C ARG A 131 -13.33 -8.73 7.60
N LEU A 132 -12.30 -8.28 6.89
CA LEU A 132 -11.27 -9.09 6.25
C LEU A 132 -9.98 -9.13 7.08
N LEU A 133 -9.93 -8.42 8.22
CA LEU A 133 -8.79 -8.41 9.12
C LEU A 133 -9.01 -9.44 10.25
N HIS A 134 -7.92 -10.03 10.70
CA HIS A 134 -7.85 -10.87 11.89
C HIS A 134 -6.99 -10.20 12.96
N PRO A 135 -7.05 -10.61 14.24
CA PRO A 135 -6.10 -10.17 15.24
C PRO A 135 -4.65 -10.40 14.78
N GLY A 136 -3.84 -9.35 14.84
CA GLY A 136 -2.46 -9.34 14.33
C GLY A 136 -2.30 -8.88 12.88
N SER A 137 -3.39 -8.69 12.11
CA SER A 137 -3.32 -8.05 10.79
C SER A 137 -2.79 -6.62 10.94
N ILE A 138 -1.96 -6.18 9.98
CA ILE A 138 -1.44 -4.81 9.96
C ILE A 138 -2.10 -3.96 8.88
N VAL A 139 -2.43 -2.73 9.22
CA VAL A 139 -2.88 -1.69 8.30
C VAL A 139 -1.78 -0.64 8.21
N VAL A 140 -1.30 -0.39 7.01
CA VAL A 140 -0.24 0.57 6.72
C VAL A 140 -0.81 1.68 5.85
N ALA A 141 -0.75 2.92 6.33
CA ALA A 141 -1.29 4.09 5.64
C ALA A 141 -0.16 5.08 5.33
N ASP A 142 -0.03 5.46 4.05
CA ASP A 142 0.97 6.46 3.61
C ASP A 142 0.42 7.89 3.70
N ASN A 143 1.33 8.88 3.72
CA ASN A 143 1.06 10.32 3.70
C ASN A 143 0.33 10.87 4.95
N VAL A 144 0.43 10.20 6.07
CA VAL A 144 -0.33 10.55 7.28
C VAL A 144 0.17 11.83 7.99
N LYS A 145 1.29 12.41 7.58
CA LYS A 145 1.77 13.70 8.06
C LYS A 145 1.29 14.84 7.18
N VAL A 146 1.60 14.77 5.88
CA VAL A 146 1.31 15.85 4.93
C VAL A 146 -0.20 16.03 4.75
N HIS A 147 -0.97 14.95 4.79
CA HIS A 147 -2.42 14.95 4.62
C HIS A 147 -3.21 14.66 5.91
N ALA A 148 -2.60 14.86 7.09
CA ALA A 148 -3.24 14.56 8.38
C ALA A 148 -4.65 15.17 8.54
N ALA A 149 -4.83 16.41 8.11
CA ALA A 149 -6.12 17.09 8.20
C ALA A 149 -7.20 16.47 7.30
N GLU A 150 -6.81 15.88 6.17
CA GLU A 150 -7.75 15.26 5.23
C GLU A 150 -8.21 13.86 5.67
N MET A 151 -7.42 13.20 6.53
CA MET A 151 -7.69 11.85 7.05
C MET A 151 -7.78 11.82 8.59
N ALA A 152 -8.19 12.94 9.20
CA ALA A 152 -8.28 13.07 10.65
C ALA A 152 -9.19 12.00 11.30
N ASP A 153 -10.28 11.64 10.65
CA ASP A 153 -11.21 10.60 11.04
C ASP A 153 -10.59 9.20 11.03
N TYR A 154 -9.77 8.90 10.01
CA TYR A 154 -9.00 7.66 9.94
C TYR A 154 -7.98 7.58 11.09
N LEU A 155 -7.21 8.65 11.29
CA LEU A 155 -6.20 8.71 12.36
C LEU A 155 -6.82 8.58 13.74
N ASP A 156 -7.95 9.26 13.98
CA ASP A 156 -8.70 9.12 15.24
C ASP A 156 -9.16 7.66 15.42
N HIS A 157 -9.73 7.04 14.39
CA HIS A 157 -10.20 5.67 14.45
C HIS A 157 -9.08 4.68 14.80
N VAL A 158 -7.93 4.72 14.12
CA VAL A 158 -6.85 3.75 14.37
C VAL A 158 -6.12 4.01 15.69
N ARG A 159 -6.09 5.26 16.18
CA ARG A 159 -5.38 5.63 17.41
C ARG A 159 -6.25 5.53 18.67
N ASN A 160 -7.55 5.85 18.58
CA ASN A 160 -8.41 6.08 19.73
C ASN A 160 -9.60 5.11 19.86
N SER A 161 -9.95 4.32 18.83
CA SER A 161 -11.08 3.36 18.91
C SER A 161 -10.86 2.20 19.89
N GLY A 162 -9.61 1.96 20.29
CA GLY A 162 -9.25 0.76 21.09
C GLY A 162 -9.10 -0.53 20.26
N LEU A 163 -9.40 -0.49 18.96
CA LEU A 163 -9.37 -1.64 18.05
C LEU A 163 -7.98 -1.94 17.48
N TYR A 164 -7.07 -0.98 17.56
CA TYR A 164 -5.73 -1.06 16.99
C TYR A 164 -4.65 -0.67 18.00
N ILE A 165 -3.41 -1.06 17.72
CA ILE A 165 -2.19 -0.51 18.31
C ILE A 165 -1.45 0.18 17.18
N SER A 166 -1.37 1.51 17.21
CA SER A 166 -0.82 2.32 16.13
C SER A 166 0.54 2.88 16.46
N THR A 167 1.42 2.92 15.46
CA THR A 167 2.75 3.53 15.50
C THR A 167 2.92 4.43 14.30
N TYR A 168 3.56 5.58 14.53
CA TYR A 168 3.84 6.60 13.54
C TYR A 168 5.33 6.63 13.24
N ARG A 169 5.71 6.55 11.95
CA ARG A 169 7.09 6.67 11.52
C ARG A 169 7.23 7.73 10.43
N GLU A 170 8.04 8.74 10.73
CA GLU A 170 8.36 9.82 9.81
C GLU A 170 9.62 9.49 9.01
N GLU A 171 9.55 9.70 7.70
CA GLU A 171 10.67 9.53 6.78
C GLU A 171 10.88 10.82 5.99
N ARG A 172 12.16 11.22 5.82
CA ARG A 172 12.53 12.37 5.01
C ARG A 172 12.48 12.04 3.52
N PHE A 173 12.04 12.98 2.71
CA PHE A 173 12.19 12.86 1.27
C PHE A 173 13.68 12.97 0.89
N SER A 174 14.16 12.09 0.01
CA SER A 174 15.53 12.13 -0.48
C SER A 174 15.83 13.48 -1.13
N GLY A 175 16.86 14.19 -0.62
CA GLY A 175 17.30 15.48 -1.15
C GLY A 175 16.45 16.69 -0.77
N ASN A 176 15.49 16.57 0.16
CA ASN A 176 14.63 17.67 0.58
C ASN A 176 14.54 17.77 2.11
N ALA A 177 14.27 18.98 2.63
CA ALA A 177 13.98 19.20 4.05
C ALA A 177 12.58 18.73 4.47
N SER A 178 11.70 18.45 3.50
CA SER A 178 10.35 17.96 3.75
C SER A 178 10.35 16.47 4.10
N SER A 179 9.39 16.10 4.92
CA SER A 179 9.18 14.71 5.37
C SER A 179 7.70 14.37 5.33
N ASP A 180 7.42 13.10 5.20
CA ASP A 180 6.08 12.55 5.36
C ASP A 180 6.13 11.31 6.24
N ALA A 181 4.99 10.72 6.57
CA ALA A 181 4.96 9.63 7.51
C ALA A 181 4.02 8.50 7.08
N ILE A 182 4.33 7.33 7.63
CA ILE A 182 3.52 6.13 7.56
C ILE A 182 2.95 5.84 8.95
N GLU A 183 1.65 5.57 9.01
CA GLU A 183 0.99 4.98 10.19
C GLU A 183 0.89 3.48 10.00
N THR A 184 1.36 2.72 10.98
CA THR A 184 1.22 1.26 11.02
C THR A 184 0.34 0.88 12.20
N SER A 185 -0.80 0.26 11.94
CA SER A 185 -1.82 -0.08 12.92
C SER A 185 -2.05 -1.58 12.97
N ILE A 186 -1.80 -2.21 14.12
CA ILE A 186 -1.99 -3.65 14.34
C ILE A 186 -3.40 -3.88 14.89
N ARG A 187 -4.18 -4.73 14.24
CA ARG A 187 -5.52 -5.14 14.72
C ARG A 187 -5.38 -5.97 16.01
N LYS A 188 -6.14 -5.57 17.04
CA LYS A 188 -6.26 -6.33 18.30
C LYS A 188 -7.17 -7.53 18.19
#